data_220803302ef48d828a0c607ee83ee803
#
_entry.id   220803302ef48d828a0c607ee83ee803
#
_cell.length_a   1.000
_cell.length_b   1.000
_cell.length_c   1.000
_cell.angle_alpha   90.00
_cell.angle_beta   90.00
_cell.angle_gamma   90.00
#
_symmetry.space_group_name_H-M   'P 1'
#
loop_
_entity.id
_entity.type
_entity.pdbx_description
1 polymer ?
#
loop_
_entity_poly.entity_id
_entity_poly.type
_entity_poly.pdbx_seq_one_letter_code
_entity_poly.pdbx_strand_id
1 'polypeptide(L)' 'ILLVLLNFSDRNTDINVVSEIDSLSNGNYEILLSNYNRTSMEASLSPYEVYILKVM' A
#
# COMPACT_ATOMS: atom_id res chain seq x y z
N ILE A 1 12.49 1.90 -6.97
CA ILE A 1 11.62 2.96 -6.45
C ILE A 1 10.95 2.48 -5.17
N LEU A 2 11.02 3.27 -4.14
CA LEU A 2 10.30 3.01 -2.90
C LEU A 2 9.04 3.85 -2.87
N LEU A 3 7.93 3.22 -2.50
CA LEU A 3 6.65 3.88 -2.34
C LEU A 3 6.23 3.77 -0.89
N VAL A 4 5.90 4.90 -0.29
CA VAL A 4 5.43 4.95 1.10
C VAL A 4 3.97 5.37 1.09
N LEU A 5 3.12 4.57 1.71
CA LEU A 5 1.69 4.86 1.85
C LEU A 5 1.36 4.94 3.33
N LEU A 6 0.76 6.05 3.73
CA LEU A 6 0.42 6.31 5.13
C LEU A 6 -1.04 6.73 5.23
N ASN A 7 -1.73 6.20 6.23
CA ASN A 7 -3.05 6.68 6.61
C ASN A 7 -2.98 7.23 8.04
N PHE A 8 -3.04 8.55 8.18
CA PHE A 8 -3.01 9.22 9.49
C PHE A 8 -4.40 9.39 10.10
N SER A 9 -5.40 8.69 9.56
CA SER A 9 -6.78 8.80 9.99
C SER A 9 -7.18 7.59 10.85
N ASP A 10 -8.15 7.76 11.71
CA ASP A 10 -8.75 6.67 12.49
C ASP A 10 -9.84 5.94 11.69
N ARG A 11 -9.94 6.19 10.39
CA ARG A 11 -10.92 5.59 9.48
C ARG A 11 -10.22 4.95 8.30
N ASN A 12 -10.89 3.97 7.68
CA ASN A 12 -10.41 3.41 6.42
C ASN A 12 -10.41 4.49 5.35
N THR A 13 -9.37 4.50 4.54
CA THR A 13 -9.21 5.46 3.45
C THR A 13 -8.98 4.70 2.15
N ASP A 14 -9.81 4.95 1.14
CA ASP A 14 -9.62 4.36 -0.18
C ASP A 14 -8.41 4.98 -0.86
N ILE A 15 -7.66 4.13 -1.56
CA ILE A 15 -6.49 4.58 -2.32
C ILE A 15 -6.65 4.16 -3.77
N ASN A 16 -6.31 5.08 -4.68
CA ASN A 16 -6.40 4.82 -6.12
C ASN A 16 -5.05 4.47 -6.73
N VAL A 17 -3.98 4.56 -5.96
CA VAL A 17 -2.62 4.37 -6.48
C VAL A 17 -2.42 2.96 -7.04
N VAL A 18 -3.14 1.97 -6.49
CA VAL A 18 -3.01 0.59 -6.95
C VAL A 18 -3.45 0.45 -8.40
N SER A 19 -4.50 1.17 -8.81
CA SER A 19 -4.98 1.13 -10.19
C SER A 19 -4.18 2.05 -11.11
N GLU A 20 -3.51 3.06 -10.57
CA GLU A 20 -2.76 4.04 -11.37
C GLU A 20 -1.33 3.60 -11.66
N ILE A 21 -0.77 2.71 -10.86
CA ILE A 21 0.60 2.20 -11.04
C ILE A 21 0.51 0.76 -11.50
N ASP A 22 0.92 0.50 -12.74
CA ASP A 22 0.82 -0.82 -13.35
C ASP A 22 1.54 -1.90 -12.53
N SER A 23 2.71 -1.58 -11.99
CA SER A 23 3.45 -2.54 -11.18
C SER A 23 2.66 -3.02 -9.97
N LEU A 24 1.87 -2.14 -9.36
CA LEU A 24 1.04 -2.52 -8.21
C LEU A 24 -0.14 -3.37 -8.65
N SER A 25 -0.80 -3.01 -9.75
CA SER A 25 -1.94 -3.78 -10.23
C SER A 25 -1.53 -5.14 -10.77
N ASN A 26 -0.30 -5.29 -11.27
CA ASN A 26 0.24 -6.55 -11.77
C ASN A 26 0.93 -7.39 -10.70
N GLY A 27 1.03 -6.89 -9.47
CA GLY A 27 1.71 -7.60 -8.40
C GLY A 27 3.23 -7.51 -8.47
N ASN A 28 3.79 -6.62 -9.27
CA ASN A 28 5.23 -6.44 -9.43
C ASN A 28 5.78 -5.50 -8.36
N TYR A 29 5.66 -5.89 -7.12
CA TYR A 29 6.12 -5.12 -5.98
C TYR A 29 6.47 -6.05 -4.82
N GLU A 30 7.20 -5.52 -3.85
CA GLU A 30 7.51 -6.23 -2.62
C GLU A 30 7.15 -5.34 -1.44
N ILE A 31 6.42 -5.89 -0.47
CA ILE A 31 6.11 -5.18 0.76
C ILE A 31 7.30 -5.29 1.69
N LEU A 32 7.98 -4.18 1.94
CA LEU A 32 9.14 -4.13 2.84
C LEU A 32 8.71 -3.94 4.29
N LEU A 33 7.62 -3.21 4.51
CA LEU A 33 7.09 -2.96 5.84
C LEU A 33 5.59 -2.79 5.76
N SER A 34 4.89 -3.43 6.70
CA SER A 34 3.45 -3.24 6.88
C SER A 34 3.15 -3.40 8.36
N ASN A 35 2.50 -2.42 8.96
CA ASN A 35 2.13 -2.52 10.37
C ASN A 35 0.87 -3.37 10.60
N TYR A 36 0.26 -3.86 9.52
CA TYR A 36 -0.89 -4.77 9.58
C TYR A 36 -0.54 -6.18 9.11
N ASN A 37 0.75 -6.47 8.87
CA ASN A 37 1.23 -7.77 8.39
C ASN A 37 0.56 -8.20 7.08
N ARG A 38 0.37 -7.24 6.16
CA ARG A 38 -0.21 -7.53 4.86
C ARG A 38 0.78 -8.26 3.97
N THR A 39 0.29 -9.17 3.16
CA THR A 39 1.09 -9.89 2.18
C THR A 39 0.85 -9.36 0.77
N SER A 40 -0.19 -8.57 0.57
CA SER A 40 -0.51 -7.93 -0.70
C SER A 40 -1.18 -6.59 -0.45
N MET A 41 -1.18 -5.73 -1.48
CA MET A 41 -1.82 -4.43 -1.39
C MET A 41 -3.33 -4.56 -1.38
N GLU A 42 -3.96 -3.78 -0.51
CA GLU A 42 -5.40 -3.64 -0.48
C GLU A 42 -5.81 -2.34 -1.17
N ALA A 43 -7.07 -2.27 -1.60
CA ALA A 43 -7.60 -1.07 -2.24
C ALA A 43 -7.86 0.08 -1.25
N SER A 44 -7.78 -0.19 0.05
CA SER A 44 -7.95 0.82 1.08
C SER A 44 -6.92 0.63 2.18
N LEU A 45 -6.64 1.70 2.90
CA LEU A 45 -5.78 1.67 4.08
C LEU A 45 -6.65 1.63 5.32
N SER A 46 -6.35 0.72 6.23
CA SER A 46 -6.97 0.66 7.54
C SER A 46 -6.49 1.84 8.40
N PRO A 47 -7.15 2.13 9.54
CA PRO A 47 -6.73 3.24 10.39
C PRO A 47 -5.26 3.15 10.75
N TYR A 48 -4.53 4.24 10.53
CA TYR A 48 -3.10 4.38 10.84
C TYR A 48 -2.23 3.30 10.19
N GLU A 49 -2.65 2.80 9.03
CA GLU A 49 -1.89 1.79 8.30
C GLU A 49 -0.73 2.40 7.54
N VAL A 50 0.40 1.68 7.53
CA VAL A 50 1.62 2.09 6.84
C VAL A 50 2.09 0.97 5.94
N TYR A 51 2.44 1.31 4.70
CA TYR A 51 3.16 0.42 3.79
C TYR A 51 4.43 1.07 3.33
N ILE A 52 5.49 0.31 3.25
CA ILE A 52 6.69 0.69 2.49
C ILE A 52 6.90 -0.41 1.46
N LEU A 53 6.84 -0.04 0.20
CA LEU A 53 6.90 -0.97 -0.92
C LEU A 53 8.11 -0.70 -1.79
N LYS A 54 8.68 -1.78 -2.31
CA LYS A 54 9.65 -1.69 -3.40
C LYS A 54 8.89 -1.99 -4.69
N VAL A 55 8.80 -1.01 -5.56
CA VAL A 55 8.08 -1.13 -6.84
C VAL A 55 9.09 -1.56 -7.90
N MET A 56 8.77 -2.62 -8.61
CA MET A 56 9.66 -3.20 -9.61
C MET A 56 9.36 -2.72 -11.02
#